data_c492485970a82a3700473de7b897d676
#
_entry.id   c492485970a82a3700473de7b897d676
#
_cell.length_a   1.000
_cell.length_b   1.000
_cell.length_c   1.000
_cell.angle_alpha   90.00
_cell.angle_beta   90.00
_cell.angle_gamma   90.00
#
_symmetry.space_group_name_H-M   'P 1'
#
loop_
_entity.id
_entity.type
_entity.pdbx_description
1 polymer ?
#
loop_
_entity_poly.entity_id
_entity_poly.type
_entity_poly.pdbx_seq_one_letter_code
_entity_poly.pdbx_strand_id
1 'polypeptide(L)'
;MNKIIGYCRVSTDVQTTENQRREILDYVHSKNLTIDEIIEVTISSRKNTKDREIDKTLLKLERGDTLIVTKLDRLGRSTIEVLKIIEELKEKGIILQIIKDSIVVDDNNTNPINTMMLTLLSGFAQMERDFISERTKSALAQRKAQGVKLGRKKGQIVKSKFDEHKEKIEELLSYGVPISKIVNQIGIGTRQSLTTYINTRGLKK
;
A
#
# COMPACT_ATOMS: atom_id res chain seq x y z
N MET A 1 8.55 28.11 4.34
CA MET A 1 9.84 27.66 3.76
C MET A 1 9.66 26.20 3.36
N ASN A 2 10.06 25.84 2.14
CA ASN A 2 9.97 24.45 1.70
C ASN A 2 11.05 23.64 2.40
N LYS A 3 10.65 22.51 3.00
CA LYS A 3 11.57 21.62 3.73
C LYS A 3 12.29 20.69 2.77
N ILE A 4 13.53 20.33 3.14
CA ILE A 4 14.31 19.30 2.45
C ILE A 4 14.51 18.14 3.40
N ILE A 5 13.91 17.00 3.09
CA ILE A 5 13.96 15.78 3.91
C ILE A 5 14.74 14.69 3.18
N GLY A 6 15.76 14.17 3.84
CA GLY A 6 16.50 12.98 3.39
C GLY A 6 15.81 11.72 3.89
N TYR A 7 15.68 10.69 3.04
CA TYR A 7 15.13 9.40 3.43
C TYR A 7 16.11 8.26 3.17
N CYS A 8 16.45 7.54 4.24
CA CYS A 8 17.33 6.38 4.22
C CYS A 8 16.56 5.13 4.63
N ARG A 9 16.59 4.11 3.77
CA ARG A 9 15.99 2.81 4.07
C ARG A 9 17.05 1.72 4.10
N VAL A 10 17.14 1.00 5.20
CA VAL A 10 18.14 -0.05 5.40
C VAL A 10 17.50 -1.37 5.81
N SER A 11 18.13 -2.46 5.42
CA SER A 11 18.03 -3.74 6.11
C SER A 11 18.92 -3.64 7.35
N THR A 12 18.87 -4.53 8.29
CA THR A 12 19.56 -4.56 9.58
C THR A 12 21.07 -4.22 9.60
N ASP A 13 21.64 -3.69 8.53
CA ASP A 13 23.07 -3.36 8.39
C ASP A 13 23.31 -1.86 8.61
N VAL A 14 23.93 -1.53 9.74
CA VAL A 14 24.25 -0.15 10.18
C VAL A 14 25.16 0.56 9.18
N GLN A 15 26.13 -0.15 8.59
CA GLN A 15 27.11 0.43 7.67
C GLN A 15 26.45 0.98 6.39
N THR A 16 25.36 0.35 5.95
CA THR A 16 24.59 0.80 4.77
C THR A 16 23.80 2.08 5.04
N THR A 17 23.41 2.35 6.29
CA THR A 17 22.68 3.57 6.68
C THR A 17 23.59 4.77 6.66
N GLU A 18 24.76 4.65 7.29
CA GLU A 18 25.74 5.74 7.32
C GLU A 18 26.18 6.16 5.92
N ASN A 19 26.36 5.19 5.01
CA ASN A 19 26.70 5.49 3.62
C ASN A 19 25.60 6.28 2.91
N GLN A 20 24.32 5.91 3.06
CA GLN A 20 23.21 6.63 2.47
C GLN A 20 23.11 8.04 3.03
N ARG A 21 23.22 8.19 4.34
CA ARG A 21 23.22 9.48 5.02
C ARG A 21 24.33 10.40 4.48
N ARG A 22 25.54 9.86 4.39
CA ARG A 22 26.69 10.60 3.86
C ARG A 22 26.47 11.03 2.41
N GLU A 23 26.00 10.13 1.55
CA GLU A 23 25.69 10.45 0.16
C GLU A 23 24.65 11.60 0.04
N ILE A 24 23.63 11.61 0.90
CA ILE A 24 22.61 12.67 0.93
C ILE A 24 23.24 13.99 1.40
N LEU A 25 24.05 13.97 2.45
CA LEU A 25 24.72 15.17 2.96
C LEU A 25 25.69 15.75 1.95
N ASP A 26 26.52 14.93 1.32
CA ASP A 26 27.48 15.34 0.28
C ASP A 26 26.74 15.97 -0.91
N TYR A 27 25.62 15.37 -1.32
CA TYR A 27 24.78 15.90 -2.39
C TYR A 27 24.19 17.27 -2.04
N VAL A 28 23.57 17.42 -0.89
CA VAL A 28 22.97 18.67 -0.41
C VAL A 28 24.03 19.76 -0.31
N HIS A 29 25.20 19.42 0.24
CA HIS A 29 26.34 20.36 0.32
C HIS A 29 26.82 20.81 -1.07
N SER A 30 26.94 19.86 -2.02
CA SER A 30 27.37 20.18 -3.40
C SER A 30 26.39 21.10 -4.14
N LYS A 31 25.14 21.15 -3.71
CA LYS A 31 24.07 22.00 -4.26
C LYS A 31 23.83 23.28 -3.47
N ASN A 32 24.64 23.55 -2.43
CA ASN A 32 24.44 24.66 -1.49
C ASN A 32 23.01 24.68 -0.89
N LEU A 33 22.45 23.50 -0.61
CA LEU A 33 21.16 23.35 0.03
C LEU A 33 21.33 23.06 1.52
N THR A 34 20.28 23.29 2.31
CA THR A 34 20.24 22.95 3.73
C THR A 34 19.21 21.85 3.94
N ILE A 35 19.60 20.76 4.59
CA ILE A 35 18.69 19.67 4.91
C ILE A 35 18.04 19.92 6.28
N ASP A 36 16.72 19.75 6.38
CA ASP A 36 15.98 19.99 7.61
C ASP A 36 15.93 18.72 8.49
N GLU A 37 15.72 17.56 7.89
CA GLU A 37 15.63 16.28 8.61
C GLU A 37 16.17 15.14 7.73
N ILE A 38 16.81 14.14 8.34
CA ILE A 38 17.09 12.83 7.70
C ILE A 38 16.32 11.77 8.46
N ILE A 39 15.40 11.11 7.77
CA ILE A 39 14.58 10.03 8.31
C ILE A 39 15.22 8.69 7.94
N GLU A 40 15.60 7.95 8.96
CA GLU A 40 16.21 6.63 8.82
C GLU A 40 15.22 5.55 9.23
N VAL A 41 15.00 4.59 8.31
CA VAL A 41 14.04 3.53 8.49
C VAL A 41 14.73 2.18 8.38
N THR A 42 14.69 1.39 9.47
CA THR A 42 15.23 0.03 9.49
C THR A 42 14.11 -0.98 9.25
N ILE A 43 14.20 -1.74 8.16
CA ILE A 43 13.21 -2.76 7.81
C ILE A 43 13.76 -4.15 8.11
N SER A 44 13.11 -4.86 9.04
CA SER A 44 13.35 -6.29 9.21
C SER A 44 12.66 -7.08 8.09
N SER A 45 13.40 -7.96 7.41
CA SER A 45 12.89 -8.82 6.32
C SER A 45 11.75 -9.77 6.74
N ARG A 46 11.50 -9.93 8.03
CA ARG A 46 10.52 -10.88 8.62
C ARG A 46 9.16 -10.30 8.98
N LYS A 47 8.99 -8.98 9.02
CA LYS A 47 7.68 -8.37 9.31
C LYS A 47 7.00 -7.94 8.02
N ASN A 48 5.90 -8.61 7.68
CA ASN A 48 4.87 -8.05 6.81
C ASN A 48 4.21 -6.88 7.57
N THR A 49 4.86 -5.75 7.62
CA THR A 49 4.24 -4.52 8.11
C THR A 49 3.29 -4.05 7.04
N LYS A 50 1.99 -4.05 7.36
CA LYS A 50 0.94 -3.45 6.52
C LYS A 50 1.16 -1.95 6.36
N ASP A 51 1.92 -1.34 7.26
CA ASP A 51 2.24 0.07 7.23
C ASP A 51 3.61 0.23 6.55
N ARG A 52 3.59 0.86 5.40
CA ARG A 52 4.81 1.31 4.74
C ARG A 52 5.40 2.41 5.62
N GLU A 53 6.62 2.21 6.11
CA GLU A 53 7.25 3.20 6.98
C GLU A 53 7.49 4.54 6.26
N ILE A 54 7.58 4.52 4.92
CA ILE A 54 7.61 5.72 4.10
C ILE A 54 6.31 6.54 4.24
N ASP A 55 5.15 5.91 4.52
CA ASP A 55 3.89 6.62 4.68
C ASP A 55 3.97 7.66 5.82
N LYS A 56 4.72 7.36 6.87
CA LYS A 56 4.98 8.31 7.97
C LYS A 56 5.81 9.51 7.52
N THR A 57 6.75 9.28 6.60
CA THR A 57 7.54 10.35 5.98
C THR A 57 6.67 11.21 5.08
N LEU A 58 5.80 10.57 4.27
CA LEU A 58 4.88 11.26 3.38
C LEU A 58 3.83 12.12 4.11
N LEU A 59 3.51 11.78 5.37
CA LEU A 59 2.63 12.58 6.22
C LEU A 59 3.29 13.85 6.78
N LYS A 60 4.63 13.89 6.83
CA LYS A 60 5.39 15.06 7.28
C LYS A 60 5.64 16.08 6.17
N LEU A 61 5.49 15.67 4.90
CA LEU A 61 5.79 16.47 3.74
C LEU A 61 4.56 17.24 3.27
N GLU A 62 4.78 18.51 2.93
CA GLU A 62 3.79 19.42 2.40
C GLU A 62 4.13 19.81 0.96
N ARG A 63 3.18 20.47 0.28
CA ARG A 63 3.38 20.92 -1.10
C ARG A 63 4.59 21.85 -1.21
N GLY A 64 5.49 21.55 -2.14
CA GLY A 64 6.72 22.29 -2.37
C GLY A 64 7.94 21.77 -1.60
N ASP A 65 7.74 20.84 -0.65
CA ASP A 65 8.84 20.18 0.05
C ASP A 65 9.61 19.26 -0.90
N THR A 66 10.86 18.96 -0.55
CA THR A 66 11.72 18.06 -1.31
C THR A 66 12.07 16.82 -0.53
N LEU A 67 11.81 15.65 -1.10
CA LEU A 67 12.25 14.36 -0.60
C LEU A 67 13.48 13.89 -1.38
N ILE A 68 14.60 13.66 -0.68
CA ILE A 68 15.85 13.19 -1.27
C ILE A 68 16.10 11.74 -0.88
N VAL A 69 16.34 10.89 -1.89
CA VAL A 69 16.74 9.48 -1.71
C VAL A 69 18.00 9.17 -2.52
N THR A 70 18.77 8.20 -2.09
CA THR A 70 20.00 7.82 -2.83
C THR A 70 19.69 7.04 -4.10
N LYS A 71 18.69 6.15 -4.08
CA LYS A 71 18.26 5.29 -5.20
C LYS A 71 16.76 5.03 -5.15
N LEU A 72 16.15 4.68 -6.28
CA LEU A 72 14.74 4.30 -6.41
C LEU A 72 14.35 3.13 -5.51
N ASP A 73 15.21 2.13 -5.35
CA ASP A 73 14.96 0.94 -4.52
C ASP A 73 14.86 1.25 -3.03
N ARG A 74 15.19 2.47 -2.62
CA ARG A 74 14.97 2.95 -1.23
C ARG A 74 13.52 3.31 -0.96
N LEU A 75 12.77 3.72 -1.98
CA LEU A 75 11.36 4.10 -1.83
C LEU A 75 10.44 2.90 -1.60
N GLY A 76 10.64 1.79 -2.31
CA GLY A 76 9.75 0.63 -2.24
C GLY A 76 10.47 -0.71 -2.41
N ARG A 77 9.73 -1.80 -2.27
CA ARG A 77 10.23 -3.19 -2.41
C ARG A 77 9.95 -3.77 -3.79
N SER A 78 9.05 -3.17 -4.56
CA SER A 78 8.70 -3.55 -5.92
C SER A 78 8.55 -2.31 -6.79
N THR A 79 8.66 -2.49 -8.10
CA THR A 79 8.45 -1.42 -9.07
C THR A 79 7.07 -0.79 -8.94
N ILE A 80 6.06 -1.61 -8.66
CA ILE A 80 4.67 -1.18 -8.44
C ILE A 80 4.56 -0.26 -7.22
N GLU A 81 5.23 -0.59 -6.12
CA GLU A 81 5.22 0.21 -4.90
C GLU A 81 5.93 1.55 -5.12
N VAL A 82 7.09 1.54 -5.77
CA VAL A 82 7.85 2.74 -6.11
C VAL A 82 7.01 3.70 -6.95
N LEU A 83 6.33 3.20 -7.99
CA LEU A 83 5.47 4.04 -8.84
C LEU A 83 4.32 4.68 -8.06
N LYS A 84 3.65 3.92 -7.19
CA LYS A 84 2.57 4.47 -6.35
C LYS A 84 3.05 5.59 -5.45
N ILE A 85 4.27 5.45 -4.89
CA ILE A 85 4.85 6.50 -4.06
C ILE A 85 5.20 7.74 -4.91
N ILE A 86 5.74 7.55 -6.10
CA ILE A 86 6.02 8.65 -7.03
C ILE A 86 4.73 9.38 -7.43
N GLU A 87 3.66 8.64 -7.75
CA GLU A 87 2.36 9.21 -8.07
C GLU A 87 1.80 10.02 -6.89
N GLU A 88 1.86 9.45 -5.66
CA GLU A 88 1.41 10.14 -4.45
C GLU A 88 2.20 11.42 -4.16
N LEU A 89 3.53 11.40 -4.31
CA LEU A 89 4.39 12.57 -4.16
C LEU A 89 4.02 13.65 -5.17
N LYS A 90 3.80 13.25 -6.43
CA LYS A 90 3.40 14.15 -7.50
C LYS A 90 2.04 14.79 -7.23
N GLU A 91 1.03 14.00 -6.84
CA GLU A 91 -0.29 14.51 -6.49
C GLU A 91 -0.26 15.52 -5.33
N LYS A 92 0.63 15.30 -4.37
CA LYS A 92 0.86 16.22 -3.24
C LYS A 92 1.71 17.45 -3.64
N GLY A 93 2.28 17.49 -4.84
CA GLY A 93 3.18 18.55 -5.29
C GLY A 93 4.51 18.56 -4.53
N ILE A 94 5.00 17.40 -4.12
CA ILE A 94 6.28 17.21 -3.44
C ILE A 94 7.34 16.84 -4.48
N ILE A 95 8.50 17.48 -4.39
CA ILE A 95 9.62 17.23 -5.28
C ILE A 95 10.38 16.00 -4.81
N LEU A 96 10.51 14.97 -5.67
CA LEU A 96 11.34 13.81 -5.38
C LEU A 96 12.68 13.94 -6.12
N GLN A 97 13.77 13.76 -5.38
CA GLN A 97 15.12 13.79 -5.92
C GLN A 97 15.85 12.48 -5.66
N ILE A 98 16.33 11.83 -6.71
CA ILE A 98 17.03 10.55 -6.65
C ILE A 98 18.47 10.79 -7.10
N ILE A 99 19.41 10.67 -6.16
CA ILE A 99 20.79 11.11 -6.37
C ILE A 99 21.50 10.30 -7.46
N LYS A 100 21.55 8.97 -7.30
CA LYS A 100 22.34 8.10 -8.19
C LYS A 100 21.79 8.00 -9.61
N ASP A 101 20.48 8.11 -9.73
CA ASP A 101 19.81 8.02 -11.02
C ASP A 101 19.69 9.41 -11.69
N SER A 102 20.09 10.48 -11.00
CA SER A 102 19.99 11.88 -11.44
C SER A 102 18.57 12.25 -11.89
N ILE A 103 17.56 11.67 -11.22
CA ILE A 103 16.15 11.86 -11.54
C ILE A 103 15.56 12.90 -10.57
N VAL A 104 14.85 13.87 -11.13
CA VAL A 104 14.02 14.82 -10.38
C VAL A 104 12.58 14.66 -10.86
N VAL A 105 11.68 14.27 -9.95
CA VAL A 105 10.25 14.25 -10.22
C VAL A 105 9.62 15.44 -9.53
N ASP A 106 9.09 16.35 -10.31
CA ASP A 106 8.42 17.56 -9.91
C ASP A 106 7.18 17.72 -10.79
N ASP A 107 6.13 18.34 -10.28
CA ASP A 107 4.88 18.59 -11.00
C ASP A 107 5.10 19.45 -12.26
N ASN A 108 6.10 20.34 -12.20
CA ASN A 108 6.47 21.25 -13.29
C ASN A 108 7.62 20.73 -14.16
N ASN A 109 8.17 19.55 -13.86
CA ASN A 109 9.37 19.06 -14.55
C ASN A 109 8.99 18.36 -15.86
N THR A 110 9.17 19.08 -16.96
CA THR A 110 8.97 18.60 -18.33
C THR A 110 10.22 17.93 -18.92
N ASN A 111 11.18 17.50 -18.10
CA ASN A 111 12.38 16.84 -18.61
C ASN A 111 12.00 15.53 -19.33
N PRO A 112 12.24 15.43 -20.66
CA PRO A 112 11.86 14.24 -21.44
C PRO A 112 12.49 12.95 -20.93
N ILE A 113 13.70 13.01 -20.38
CA ILE A 113 14.41 11.85 -19.82
C ILE A 113 13.67 11.31 -18.59
N ASN A 114 13.23 12.19 -17.70
CA ASN A 114 12.46 11.80 -16.52
C ASN A 114 11.11 11.17 -16.91
N THR A 115 10.43 11.77 -17.88
CA THR A 115 9.18 11.24 -18.43
C THR A 115 9.38 9.86 -19.07
N MET A 116 10.41 9.69 -19.86
CA MET A 116 10.76 8.39 -20.45
C MET A 116 11.07 7.35 -19.37
N MET A 117 11.83 7.70 -18.35
CA MET A 117 12.19 6.81 -17.25
C MET A 117 10.95 6.35 -16.47
N LEU A 118 10.04 7.26 -16.14
CA LEU A 118 8.77 6.92 -15.49
C LEU A 118 7.89 6.02 -16.37
N THR A 119 7.87 6.24 -17.68
CA THR A 119 7.16 5.39 -18.63
C THR A 119 7.73 3.97 -18.66
N LEU A 120 9.06 3.83 -18.70
CA LEU A 120 9.72 2.53 -18.63
C LEU A 120 9.44 1.80 -17.31
N LEU A 121 9.52 2.51 -16.18
CA LEU A 121 9.19 1.95 -14.87
C LEU A 121 7.73 1.46 -14.83
N SER A 122 6.80 2.23 -15.42
CA SER A 122 5.39 1.83 -15.52
C SER A 122 5.21 0.57 -16.36
N GLY A 123 5.93 0.45 -17.47
CA GLY A 123 5.96 -0.76 -18.28
C GLY A 123 6.48 -1.97 -17.52
N PHE A 124 7.59 -1.85 -16.79
CA PHE A 124 8.12 -2.91 -15.95
C PHE A 124 7.16 -3.33 -14.84
N ALA A 125 6.50 -2.37 -14.18
CA ALA A 125 5.50 -2.67 -13.16
C ALA A 125 4.30 -3.42 -13.74
N GLN A 126 3.88 -3.11 -14.96
CA GLN A 126 2.83 -3.86 -15.64
C GLN A 126 3.27 -5.30 -15.95
N MET A 127 4.47 -5.49 -16.50
CA MET A 127 5.03 -6.81 -16.73
C MET A 127 5.12 -7.64 -15.44
N GLU A 128 5.55 -7.04 -14.33
CA GLU A 128 5.60 -7.69 -13.01
C GLU A 128 4.22 -8.18 -12.57
N ARG A 129 3.17 -7.36 -12.74
CA ARG A 129 1.77 -7.76 -12.45
C ARG A 129 1.32 -8.93 -13.31
N ASP A 130 1.63 -8.89 -14.60
CA ASP A 130 1.23 -9.92 -15.55
C ASP A 130 1.91 -11.26 -15.22
N PHE A 131 3.21 -11.26 -14.92
CA PHE A 131 3.92 -12.46 -14.48
C PHE A 131 3.38 -13.04 -13.17
N ILE A 132 3.05 -12.20 -12.18
CA ILE A 132 2.42 -12.66 -10.94
C ILE A 132 1.05 -13.27 -11.24
N SER A 133 0.26 -12.66 -12.11
CA SER A 133 -1.06 -13.16 -12.53
C SER A 133 -0.94 -14.52 -13.22
N GLU A 134 -0.04 -14.66 -14.18
CA GLU A 134 0.20 -15.93 -14.89
C GLU A 134 0.68 -17.03 -13.94
N ARG A 135 1.63 -16.75 -13.07
CA ARG A 135 2.11 -17.69 -12.06
C ARG A 135 0.97 -18.15 -11.15
N THR A 136 0.13 -17.22 -10.72
CA THR A 136 -1.03 -17.53 -9.86
C THR A 136 -2.05 -18.39 -10.59
N LYS A 137 -2.39 -18.05 -11.85
CA LYS A 137 -3.29 -18.85 -12.68
C LYS A 137 -2.76 -20.26 -12.89
N SER A 138 -1.49 -20.41 -13.24
CA SER A 138 -0.84 -21.70 -13.43
C SER A 138 -0.84 -22.55 -12.16
N ALA A 139 -0.50 -21.96 -11.01
CA ALA A 139 -0.52 -22.64 -9.72
C ALA A 139 -1.94 -23.10 -9.31
N LEU A 140 -2.97 -22.28 -9.58
CA LEU A 140 -4.36 -22.62 -9.30
C LEU A 140 -4.84 -23.73 -10.27
N ALA A 141 -4.47 -23.68 -11.54
CA ALA A 141 -4.78 -24.72 -12.53
C ALA A 141 -4.15 -26.06 -12.14
N GLN A 142 -2.89 -26.07 -11.72
CA GLN A 142 -2.21 -27.26 -11.24
C GLN A 142 -2.90 -27.86 -10.00
N ARG A 143 -3.26 -27.04 -9.00
CA ARG A 143 -4.00 -27.51 -7.83
C ARG A 143 -5.37 -28.10 -8.20
N LYS A 144 -6.07 -27.47 -9.15
CA LYS A 144 -7.35 -27.98 -9.66
C LYS A 144 -7.18 -29.31 -10.35
N ALA A 145 -6.13 -29.49 -11.18
CA ALA A 145 -5.80 -30.77 -11.83
C ALA A 145 -5.48 -31.89 -10.82
N GLN A 146 -4.88 -31.54 -9.68
CA GLN A 146 -4.64 -32.44 -8.55
C GLN A 146 -5.90 -32.78 -7.74
N GLY A 147 -7.10 -32.33 -8.16
CA GLY A 147 -8.37 -32.59 -7.47
C GLY A 147 -8.61 -31.71 -6.23
N VAL A 148 -7.76 -30.71 -5.96
CA VAL A 148 -7.95 -29.79 -4.85
C VAL A 148 -9.11 -28.84 -5.17
N LYS A 149 -10.16 -28.89 -4.37
CA LYS A 149 -11.28 -27.95 -4.47
C LYS A 149 -10.82 -26.57 -4.00
N LEU A 150 -10.77 -25.63 -4.93
CA LEU A 150 -10.43 -24.24 -4.66
C LEU A 150 -11.65 -23.48 -4.15
N GLY A 151 -11.41 -22.52 -3.26
CA GLY A 151 -12.45 -21.69 -2.67
C GLY A 151 -12.95 -22.20 -1.32
N ARG A 152 -14.05 -21.61 -0.87
CA ARG A 152 -14.65 -21.91 0.43
C ARG A 152 -15.26 -23.32 0.43
N LYS A 153 -14.99 -24.10 1.48
CA LYS A 153 -15.63 -25.40 1.67
C LYS A 153 -17.14 -25.23 1.86
N LYS A 154 -17.93 -26.08 1.19
CA LYS A 154 -19.38 -26.07 1.32
C LYS A 154 -19.77 -26.28 2.79
N GLY A 155 -20.62 -25.40 3.33
CA GLY A 155 -21.06 -25.47 4.74
C GLY A 155 -20.11 -24.83 5.76
N GLN A 156 -18.93 -24.36 5.38
CA GLN A 156 -18.03 -23.70 6.33
C GLN A 156 -18.58 -22.34 6.77
N ILE A 157 -18.82 -22.17 8.06
CA ILE A 157 -19.24 -20.92 8.67
C ILE A 157 -18.00 -20.06 8.95
N VAL A 158 -17.92 -18.89 8.36
CA VAL A 158 -16.83 -17.93 8.53
C VAL A 158 -17.32 -16.75 9.35
N LYS A 159 -16.42 -16.08 10.08
CA LYS A 159 -16.73 -14.86 10.83
C LYS A 159 -17.40 -13.82 9.89
N SER A 160 -18.52 -13.30 10.32
CA SER A 160 -19.31 -12.30 9.59
C SER A 160 -19.34 -11.00 10.38
N LYS A 161 -19.43 -9.87 9.68
CA LYS A 161 -19.63 -8.57 10.31
C LYS A 161 -20.92 -8.47 11.13
N PHE A 162 -21.85 -9.36 10.91
CA PHE A 162 -23.08 -9.44 11.67
C PHE A 162 -22.96 -10.26 12.97
N ASP A 163 -21.86 -11.00 13.17
CA ASP A 163 -21.67 -11.82 14.36
C ASP A 163 -21.64 -10.99 15.66
N GLU A 164 -21.13 -9.77 15.60
CA GLU A 164 -21.10 -8.82 16.73
C GLU A 164 -22.50 -8.28 17.09
N HIS A 165 -23.46 -8.39 16.18
CA HIS A 165 -24.85 -7.95 16.35
C HIS A 165 -25.85 -9.10 16.38
N LYS A 166 -25.36 -10.34 16.55
CA LYS A 166 -26.17 -11.55 16.45
C LYS A 166 -27.38 -11.51 17.40
N GLU A 167 -27.15 -11.24 18.67
CA GLU A 167 -28.20 -11.19 19.72
C GLU A 167 -29.29 -10.18 19.36
N LYS A 168 -28.90 -8.96 18.97
CA LYS A 168 -29.84 -7.92 18.55
C LYS A 168 -30.62 -8.29 17.30
N ILE A 169 -29.98 -9.02 16.36
CA ILE A 169 -30.66 -9.52 15.15
C ILE A 169 -31.71 -10.56 15.52
N GLU A 170 -31.37 -11.51 16.41
CA GLU A 170 -32.29 -12.55 16.88
C GLU A 170 -33.47 -11.93 17.61
N GLU A 171 -33.24 -10.97 18.49
CA GLU A 171 -34.29 -10.21 19.20
C GLU A 171 -35.27 -9.53 18.25
N LEU A 172 -34.74 -8.74 17.29
CA LEU A 172 -35.56 -8.02 16.31
C LEU A 172 -36.34 -8.97 15.39
N LEU A 173 -35.75 -10.13 15.05
CA LEU A 173 -36.43 -11.16 14.28
C LEU A 173 -37.59 -11.77 15.09
N SER A 174 -37.42 -12.02 16.40
CA SER A 174 -38.46 -12.55 17.30
C SER A 174 -39.65 -11.61 17.44
N TYR A 175 -39.42 -10.29 17.34
CA TYR A 175 -40.46 -9.26 17.28
C TYR A 175 -41.12 -9.08 15.90
N GLY A 176 -40.74 -9.90 14.92
CA GLY A 176 -41.29 -9.82 13.56
C GLY A 176 -40.84 -8.59 12.74
N VAL A 177 -39.77 -7.93 13.16
CA VAL A 177 -39.27 -6.72 12.46
C VAL A 177 -38.76 -7.12 11.06
N PRO A 178 -39.17 -6.41 9.99
CA PRO A 178 -38.73 -6.69 8.64
C PRO A 178 -37.21 -6.55 8.48
N ILE A 179 -36.57 -7.44 7.72
CA ILE A 179 -35.10 -7.48 7.52
C ILE A 179 -34.53 -6.13 7.06
N SER A 180 -35.26 -5.40 6.22
CA SER A 180 -34.85 -4.05 5.76
C SER A 180 -34.76 -3.04 6.91
N LYS A 181 -35.67 -3.08 7.88
CA LYS A 181 -35.63 -2.23 9.07
C LYS A 181 -34.50 -2.65 10.02
N ILE A 182 -34.23 -3.97 10.16
CA ILE A 182 -33.12 -4.48 10.95
C ILE A 182 -31.78 -3.98 10.40
N VAL A 183 -31.59 -4.02 9.08
CA VAL A 183 -30.36 -3.49 8.44
C VAL A 183 -30.17 -2.01 8.75
N ASN A 184 -31.24 -1.22 8.65
CA ASN A 184 -31.16 0.22 8.94
C ASN A 184 -30.84 0.53 10.41
N GLN A 185 -31.37 -0.28 11.34
CA GLN A 185 -31.09 -0.13 12.78
C GLN A 185 -29.67 -0.55 13.16
N ILE A 186 -29.12 -1.55 12.49
CA ILE A 186 -27.74 -2.03 12.75
C ILE A 186 -26.72 -1.15 12.02
N GLY A 187 -27.12 -0.50 10.91
CA GLY A 187 -26.24 0.36 10.13
C GLY A 187 -25.17 -0.36 9.30
N ILE A 188 -25.22 -1.71 9.21
CA ILE A 188 -24.19 -2.54 8.57
C ILE A 188 -24.80 -3.44 7.50
N GLY A 189 -24.21 -3.40 6.30
CA GLY A 189 -24.53 -4.31 5.22
C GLY A 189 -25.77 -3.93 4.41
N THR A 190 -26.28 -4.92 3.67
CA THR A 190 -27.48 -4.79 2.83
C THR A 190 -28.54 -5.82 3.26
N ARG A 191 -29.80 -5.60 2.85
CA ARG A 191 -30.88 -6.58 3.07
C ARG A 191 -30.47 -7.98 2.59
N GLN A 192 -29.85 -8.07 1.43
CA GLN A 192 -29.44 -9.34 0.85
C GLN A 192 -28.35 -10.03 1.66
N SER A 193 -27.35 -9.29 2.14
CA SER A 193 -26.27 -9.84 2.98
C SER A 193 -26.79 -10.30 4.34
N LEU A 194 -27.73 -9.57 4.95
CA LEU A 194 -28.35 -9.98 6.21
C LEU A 194 -29.26 -11.21 6.02
N THR A 195 -30.03 -11.29 4.92
CA THR A 195 -30.83 -12.49 4.59
C THR A 195 -29.92 -13.72 4.44
N THR A 196 -28.81 -13.59 3.74
CA THR A 196 -27.83 -14.68 3.62
C THR A 196 -27.25 -15.08 4.97
N TYR A 197 -26.96 -14.12 5.84
CA TYR A 197 -26.47 -14.37 7.20
C TYR A 197 -27.49 -15.17 8.04
N ILE A 198 -28.75 -14.71 8.06
CA ILE A 198 -29.86 -15.36 8.78
C ILE A 198 -30.01 -16.83 8.31
N ASN A 199 -30.05 -17.05 6.99
CA ASN A 199 -30.17 -18.38 6.42
C ASN A 199 -28.95 -19.29 6.73
N THR A 200 -27.73 -18.73 6.66
CA THR A 200 -26.49 -19.47 6.90
C THR A 200 -26.32 -19.85 8.37
N ARG A 201 -26.82 -19.02 9.29
CA ARG A 201 -26.75 -19.22 10.74
C ARG A 201 -27.96 -19.94 11.30
N GLY A 202 -29.00 -20.17 10.47
CA GLY A 202 -30.24 -20.84 10.89
C GLY A 202 -31.04 -20.02 11.89
N LEU A 203 -30.92 -18.68 11.87
CA LEU A 203 -31.68 -17.81 12.76
C LEU A 203 -33.16 -17.83 12.32
N LYS A 204 -34.04 -18.18 13.24
CA LYS A 204 -35.49 -18.23 12.99
C LYS A 204 -36.05 -16.81 13.00
N LYS A 205 -37.00 -16.56 12.08
CA LYS A 205 -37.90 -15.41 12.15
C LYS A 205 -38.84 -15.55 13.32
#